data_b2bad0f36764ab48842364e5361cb823
#
_entry.id   b2bad0f36764ab48842364e5361cb823
#
_cell.length_a   1.000
_cell.length_b   1.000
_cell.length_c   1.000
_cell.angle_alpha   90.00
_cell.angle_beta   90.00
_cell.angle_gamma   90.00
#
_symmetry.space_group_name_H-M   'P 1'
#
loop_
_entity.id
_entity.type
_entity.pdbx_description
1 polymer ?
#
loop_
_entity_poly.entity_id
_entity_poly.type
_entity_poly.pdbx_seq_one_letter_code
_entity_poly.pdbx_strand_id
1 'polypeptide(L)'
;MIEAWRRIFPGADAVGRDLLARYSEPHRRYHTPAHLARMLEVIDAHAELAADPDAVRLAAWFHDAVYDTFAPDNEERSASLASTTLAALGFSPERTAEVARLVRLTAGHNVEPGDRNGALLADADLAILASEAADYAGYAAAVRAEYAAVPDDVFRPGRAAILRKLADLPELFRIVPARAEWTARARANLESEIASLLGAR
;
A
#
# COMPACT_ATOMS: atom_id res chain seq x y z
N MET A 1 10.79 13.10 -2.33
CA MET A 1 9.33 12.85 -2.60
C MET A 1 8.73 13.83 -3.61
N ILE A 2 8.74 15.16 -3.41
CA ILE A 2 8.09 16.08 -4.36
C ILE A 2 8.67 16.00 -5.79
N GLU A 3 9.96 15.71 -5.94
CA GLU A 3 10.57 15.46 -7.26
C GLU A 3 10.01 14.19 -7.94
N ALA A 4 9.64 13.16 -7.17
CA ALA A 4 8.98 11.98 -7.70
C ALA A 4 7.57 12.33 -8.23
N TRP A 5 6.82 13.19 -7.54
CA TRP A 5 5.56 13.72 -8.03
C TRP A 5 5.72 14.51 -9.34
N ARG A 6 6.71 15.43 -9.39
CA ARG A 6 6.98 16.24 -10.58
C ARG A 6 7.33 15.45 -11.83
N ARG A 7 7.93 14.27 -11.67
CA ARG A 7 8.19 13.36 -12.80
C ARG A 7 6.92 12.83 -13.44
N ILE A 8 5.88 12.60 -12.61
CA ILE A 8 4.59 12.08 -13.08
C ILE A 8 3.71 13.24 -13.57
N PHE A 9 3.70 14.36 -12.83
CA PHE A 9 2.84 15.50 -13.14
C PHE A 9 3.54 16.85 -12.90
N PRO A 10 4.28 17.37 -13.90
CA PRO A 10 4.88 18.69 -13.83
C PRO A 10 3.80 19.77 -13.68
N GLY A 11 4.02 20.71 -12.77
CA GLY A 11 3.13 21.87 -12.58
C GLY A 11 2.03 21.72 -11.52
N ALA A 12 1.81 20.50 -10.98
CA ALA A 12 0.83 20.26 -9.92
C ALA A 12 1.45 20.09 -8.52
N ASP A 13 2.49 20.84 -8.21
CA ASP A 13 3.22 20.79 -6.94
C ASP A 13 2.32 20.97 -5.71
N ALA A 14 1.24 21.74 -5.82
CA ALA A 14 0.31 21.95 -4.71
C ALA A 14 -0.36 20.64 -4.30
N VAL A 15 -0.77 19.82 -5.27
CA VAL A 15 -1.36 18.49 -5.03
C VAL A 15 -0.34 17.53 -4.40
N GLY A 16 0.87 17.46 -4.95
CA GLY A 16 1.93 16.62 -4.39
C GLY A 16 2.26 17.00 -2.94
N ARG A 17 2.27 18.30 -2.61
CA ARG A 17 2.48 18.75 -1.22
C ARG A 17 1.29 18.44 -0.30
N ASP A 18 0.04 18.56 -0.78
CA ASP A 18 -1.14 18.14 -0.01
C ASP A 18 -1.09 16.66 0.31
N LEU A 19 -0.80 15.82 -0.69
CA LEU A 19 -0.64 14.38 -0.46
C LEU A 19 0.46 14.08 0.55
N LEU A 20 1.64 14.70 0.44
CA LEU A 20 2.73 14.52 1.41
C LEU A 20 2.33 14.98 2.82
N ALA A 21 1.56 16.06 2.94
CA ALA A 21 1.05 16.53 4.22
C ALA A 21 0.12 15.48 4.86
N ARG A 22 -0.74 14.83 4.07
CA ARG A 22 -1.62 13.73 4.54
C ARG A 22 -0.82 12.53 5.03
N TYR A 23 0.18 12.06 4.28
CA TYR A 23 1.09 11.00 4.73
C TYR A 23 1.94 11.41 5.96
N SER A 24 2.03 12.69 6.28
CA SER A 24 2.78 13.23 7.43
C SER A 24 1.90 13.53 8.63
N GLU A 25 0.65 13.13 8.64
CA GLU A 25 -0.27 13.31 9.76
C GLU A 25 0.26 12.64 11.04
N PRO A 26 0.11 13.29 12.22
CA PRO A 26 0.82 12.87 13.43
C PRO A 26 0.39 11.52 14.01
N HIS A 27 -0.74 10.96 13.58
CA HIS A 27 -1.19 9.63 13.99
C HIS A 27 -0.53 8.49 13.19
N ARG A 28 0.04 8.76 12.03
CA ARG A 28 0.69 7.76 11.17
C ARG A 28 2.07 7.39 11.71
N ARG A 29 2.43 6.12 11.65
CA ARG A 29 3.73 5.57 12.04
C ARG A 29 4.35 4.70 10.96
N TYR A 30 3.52 3.92 10.27
CA TYR A 30 3.90 3.10 9.11
C TYR A 30 3.43 3.74 7.79
N HIS A 31 2.15 4.15 7.68
CA HIS A 31 1.55 4.73 6.46
C HIS A 31 1.99 6.20 6.27
N THR A 32 3.30 6.37 6.12
CA THR A 32 4.03 7.65 6.08
C THR A 32 4.66 7.88 4.70
N PRO A 33 5.30 9.06 4.44
CA PRO A 33 6.07 9.27 3.21
C PRO A 33 7.16 8.22 2.96
N ALA A 34 7.64 7.53 4.00
CA ALA A 34 8.63 6.46 3.83
C ALA A 34 8.03 5.20 3.19
N HIS A 35 6.79 4.82 3.56
CA HIS A 35 6.06 3.75 2.90
C HIS A 35 5.82 4.08 1.43
N LEU A 36 5.26 5.27 1.14
CA LEU A 36 5.06 5.73 -0.24
C LEU A 36 6.37 5.72 -1.05
N ALA A 37 7.50 6.14 -0.46
CA ALA A 37 8.79 6.12 -1.14
C ALA A 37 9.20 4.70 -1.54
N ARG A 38 9.07 3.72 -0.63
CA ARG A 38 9.37 2.31 -0.90
C ARG A 38 8.50 1.72 -2.00
N MET A 39 7.19 2.03 -2.00
CA MET A 39 6.31 1.63 -3.08
C MET A 39 6.77 2.17 -4.43
N LEU A 40 7.10 3.46 -4.50
CA LEU A 40 7.57 4.08 -5.74
C LEU A 40 8.91 3.50 -6.20
N GLU A 41 9.82 3.13 -5.29
CA GLU A 41 11.07 2.44 -5.61
C GLU A 41 10.81 1.08 -6.28
N VAL A 42 9.88 0.28 -5.75
CA VAL A 42 9.50 -1.02 -6.34
C VAL A 42 8.84 -0.81 -7.71
N ILE A 43 7.91 0.14 -7.81
CA ILE A 43 7.22 0.45 -9.07
C ILE A 43 8.22 0.93 -10.13
N ASP A 44 9.16 1.81 -9.77
CA ASP A 44 10.16 2.34 -10.70
C ASP A 44 11.14 1.26 -11.16
N ALA A 45 11.53 0.35 -10.25
CA ALA A 45 12.40 -0.78 -10.57
C ALA A 45 11.78 -1.82 -11.51
N HIS A 46 10.45 -1.85 -11.62
CA HIS A 46 9.69 -2.85 -12.39
C HIS A 46 8.62 -2.21 -13.30
N ALA A 47 8.82 -0.95 -13.68
CA ALA A 47 7.84 -0.17 -14.43
C ALA A 47 7.44 -0.81 -15.77
N GLU A 48 8.36 -1.52 -16.43
CA GLU A 48 8.13 -2.24 -17.70
C GLU A 48 7.15 -3.41 -17.56
N LEU A 49 6.88 -3.88 -16.34
CA LEU A 49 5.92 -4.94 -16.08
C LEU A 49 4.47 -4.44 -16.08
N ALA A 50 4.24 -3.15 -15.83
CA ALA A 50 2.91 -2.56 -15.88
C ALA A 50 2.45 -2.27 -17.32
N ALA A 51 1.14 -2.17 -17.52
CA ALA A 51 0.56 -1.69 -18.77
C ALA A 51 0.57 -0.15 -18.84
N ASP A 52 0.32 0.52 -17.69
CA ASP A 52 0.45 1.98 -17.51
C ASP A 52 1.18 2.26 -16.17
N PRO A 53 2.53 2.34 -16.19
CA PRO A 53 3.29 2.56 -14.96
C PRO A 53 3.00 3.90 -14.29
N ASP A 54 2.55 4.92 -15.03
CA ASP A 54 2.19 6.21 -14.44
C ASP A 54 0.85 6.14 -13.71
N ALA A 55 -0.11 5.34 -14.20
CA ALA A 55 -1.33 5.06 -13.45
C ALA A 55 -1.04 4.32 -12.13
N VAL A 56 -0.08 3.39 -12.14
CA VAL A 56 0.37 2.68 -10.93
C VAL A 56 1.04 3.64 -9.94
N ARG A 57 1.92 4.52 -10.41
CA ARG A 57 2.55 5.56 -9.58
C ARG A 57 1.51 6.49 -8.96
N LEU A 58 0.55 6.98 -9.76
CA LEU A 58 -0.55 7.81 -9.25
C LEU A 58 -1.37 7.07 -8.20
N ALA A 59 -1.71 5.81 -8.45
CA ALA A 59 -2.42 4.99 -7.47
C ALA A 59 -1.63 4.85 -6.16
N ALA A 60 -0.31 4.65 -6.21
CA ALA A 60 0.53 4.63 -5.02
C ALA A 60 0.51 5.96 -4.25
N TRP A 61 0.48 7.11 -4.95
CA TRP A 61 0.37 8.41 -4.31
C TRP A 61 -0.97 8.61 -3.57
N PHE A 62 -2.04 7.99 -4.05
CA PHE A 62 -3.39 8.19 -3.51
C PHE A 62 -3.87 7.08 -2.59
N HIS A 63 -3.30 5.85 -2.60
CA HIS A 63 -3.91 4.67 -1.95
C HIS A 63 -4.23 4.88 -0.46
N ASP A 64 -3.34 5.49 0.28
CA ASP A 64 -3.48 5.83 1.70
C ASP A 64 -3.57 7.34 1.95
N ALA A 65 -3.98 8.14 0.95
CA ALA A 65 -4.10 9.59 1.12
C ALA A 65 -5.16 9.97 2.17
N VAL A 66 -6.16 9.12 2.38
CA VAL A 66 -7.08 9.17 3.51
C VAL A 66 -6.80 7.94 4.38
N TYR A 67 -6.47 8.16 5.66
CA TYR A 67 -6.15 7.08 6.58
C TYR A 67 -6.66 7.40 7.99
N ASP A 68 -7.63 6.63 8.42
CA ASP A 68 -8.23 6.66 9.75
C ASP A 68 -8.33 5.21 10.26
N THR A 69 -7.63 4.90 11.34
CA THR A 69 -7.58 3.54 11.92
C THR A 69 -8.93 3.03 12.41
N PHE A 70 -9.95 3.89 12.52
CA PHE A 70 -11.30 3.54 12.94
C PHE A 70 -12.32 3.50 11.79
N ALA A 71 -11.91 3.91 10.59
CA ALA A 71 -12.80 3.91 9.41
C ALA A 71 -12.58 2.66 8.56
N PRO A 72 -13.66 2.01 8.09
CA PRO A 72 -13.56 0.83 7.24
C PRO A 72 -13.49 1.17 5.73
N ASP A 73 -13.49 2.44 5.36
CA ASP A 73 -13.68 2.93 4.00
C ASP A 73 -12.54 3.84 3.50
N ASN A 74 -11.34 3.68 4.08
CA ASN A 74 -10.17 4.50 3.75
C ASN A 74 -9.83 4.46 2.26
N GLU A 75 -9.79 3.28 1.66
CA GLU A 75 -9.46 3.08 0.25
C GLU A 75 -10.53 3.68 -0.67
N GLU A 76 -11.82 3.59 -0.31
CA GLU A 76 -12.89 4.23 -1.09
C GLU A 76 -12.80 5.76 -1.02
N ARG A 77 -12.52 6.32 0.15
CA ARG A 77 -12.32 7.76 0.32
C ARG A 77 -11.07 8.25 -0.40
N SER A 78 -9.98 7.47 -0.37
CA SER A 78 -8.75 7.72 -1.12
C SER A 78 -8.99 7.67 -2.63
N ALA A 79 -9.76 6.68 -3.12
CA ALA A 79 -10.15 6.56 -4.53
C ALA A 79 -11.04 7.72 -4.98
N SER A 80 -11.95 8.18 -4.14
CA SER A 80 -12.80 9.34 -4.41
C SER A 80 -11.97 10.64 -4.48
N LEU A 81 -10.99 10.79 -3.57
CA LEU A 81 -10.04 11.89 -3.60
C LEU A 81 -9.20 11.86 -4.89
N ALA A 82 -8.69 10.69 -5.28
CA ALA A 82 -7.96 10.53 -6.54
C ALA A 82 -8.81 10.94 -7.74
N SER A 83 -10.05 10.44 -7.82
CA SER A 83 -10.97 10.75 -8.92
C SER A 83 -11.23 12.26 -9.05
N THR A 84 -11.55 12.92 -7.95
CA THR A 84 -11.84 14.36 -7.95
C THR A 84 -10.59 15.18 -8.32
N THR A 85 -9.45 14.82 -7.75
CA THR A 85 -8.19 15.54 -7.96
C THR A 85 -7.70 15.39 -9.40
N LEU A 86 -7.68 14.17 -9.93
CA LEU A 86 -7.19 13.89 -11.28
C LEU A 86 -8.10 14.50 -12.35
N ALA A 87 -9.42 14.48 -12.16
CA ALA A 87 -10.36 15.16 -13.04
C ALA A 87 -10.12 16.70 -13.06
N ALA A 88 -9.88 17.31 -11.90
CA ALA A 88 -9.56 18.74 -11.80
C ALA A 88 -8.21 19.09 -12.44
N LEU A 89 -7.28 18.15 -12.51
CA LEU A 89 -5.99 18.29 -13.20
C LEU A 89 -6.09 18.02 -14.72
N GLY A 90 -7.26 17.66 -15.24
CA GLY A 90 -7.51 17.45 -16.67
C GLY A 90 -7.11 16.07 -17.19
N PHE A 91 -6.97 15.07 -16.32
CA PHE A 91 -6.80 13.67 -16.75
C PHE A 91 -8.07 13.15 -17.45
N SER A 92 -7.89 12.24 -18.40
CA SER A 92 -9.05 11.62 -19.05
C SER A 92 -9.90 10.81 -18.06
N PRO A 93 -11.22 10.67 -18.32
CA PRO A 93 -12.09 9.87 -17.48
C PRO A 93 -11.61 8.44 -17.32
N GLU A 94 -11.07 7.81 -18.38
CA GLU A 94 -10.59 6.43 -18.39
C GLU A 94 -9.38 6.27 -17.45
N ARG A 95 -8.40 7.19 -17.54
CA ARG A 95 -7.21 7.15 -16.69
C ARG A 95 -7.55 7.43 -15.22
N THR A 96 -8.45 8.39 -15.00
CA THR A 96 -8.97 8.69 -13.66
C THR A 96 -9.68 7.47 -13.04
N ALA A 97 -10.52 6.79 -13.81
CA ALA A 97 -11.21 5.58 -13.38
C ALA A 97 -10.22 4.42 -13.07
N GLU A 98 -9.18 4.26 -13.89
CA GLU A 98 -8.15 3.24 -13.67
C GLU A 98 -7.38 3.50 -12.37
N VAL A 99 -6.93 4.73 -12.12
CA VAL A 99 -6.25 5.08 -10.86
C VAL A 99 -7.16 4.81 -9.65
N ALA A 100 -8.42 5.23 -9.71
CA ALA A 100 -9.37 4.99 -8.63
C ALA A 100 -9.65 3.50 -8.40
N ARG A 101 -9.72 2.70 -9.47
CA ARG A 101 -9.84 1.24 -9.38
C ARG A 101 -8.62 0.63 -8.69
N LEU A 102 -7.44 1.06 -9.07
CA LEU A 102 -6.18 0.61 -8.47
C LEU A 102 -6.12 0.95 -6.98
N VAL A 103 -6.53 2.15 -6.59
CA VAL A 103 -6.61 2.54 -5.18
C VAL A 103 -7.57 1.62 -4.42
N ARG A 104 -8.77 1.34 -4.94
CA ARG A 104 -9.72 0.41 -4.30
C ARG A 104 -9.18 -1.01 -4.17
N LEU A 105 -8.33 -1.44 -5.11
CA LEU A 105 -7.74 -2.77 -5.10
C LEU A 105 -6.91 -3.01 -3.84
N THR A 106 -6.27 -1.98 -3.26
CA THR A 106 -5.42 -2.13 -2.08
C THR A 106 -6.20 -2.51 -0.81
N ALA A 107 -7.53 -2.34 -0.77
CA ALA A 107 -8.38 -2.80 0.34
C ALA A 107 -8.30 -4.33 0.57
N GLY A 108 -8.04 -5.11 -0.46
CA GLY A 108 -8.01 -6.57 -0.33
C GLY A 108 -6.95 -7.26 -1.17
N HIS A 109 -6.23 -6.51 -1.99
CA HIS A 109 -5.18 -7.01 -2.91
C HIS A 109 -5.66 -8.14 -3.83
N ASN A 110 -6.96 -8.13 -4.18
CA ASN A 110 -7.55 -9.09 -5.11
C ASN A 110 -7.28 -8.65 -6.54
N VAL A 111 -6.25 -9.22 -7.16
CA VAL A 111 -5.82 -8.89 -8.51
C VAL A 111 -6.38 -9.90 -9.49
N GLU A 112 -7.08 -9.42 -10.53
CA GLU A 112 -7.62 -10.28 -11.58
C GLU A 112 -6.49 -10.83 -12.48
N PRO A 113 -6.67 -12.04 -13.05
CA PRO A 113 -5.72 -12.59 -14.00
C PRO A 113 -5.46 -11.63 -15.18
N GLY A 114 -4.19 -11.32 -15.43
CA GLY A 114 -3.78 -10.41 -16.51
C GLY A 114 -3.81 -8.92 -16.18
N ASP A 115 -4.25 -8.53 -14.97
CA ASP A 115 -4.18 -7.15 -14.50
C ASP A 115 -2.74 -6.80 -14.07
N ARG A 116 -1.94 -6.37 -15.04
CA ARG A 116 -0.52 -6.03 -14.83
C ARG A 116 -0.34 -4.79 -13.93
N ASN A 117 -1.23 -3.80 -14.03
CA ASN A 117 -1.17 -2.61 -13.19
C ASN A 117 -1.49 -2.94 -11.73
N GLY A 118 -2.57 -3.68 -11.50
CA GLY A 118 -2.96 -4.14 -10.17
C GLY A 118 -1.93 -5.06 -9.55
N ALA A 119 -1.32 -5.95 -10.34
CA ALA A 119 -0.27 -6.85 -9.89
C ALA A 119 0.96 -6.08 -9.38
N LEU A 120 1.43 -5.08 -10.15
CA LEU A 120 2.59 -4.29 -9.74
C LEU A 120 2.29 -3.41 -8.51
N LEU A 121 1.09 -2.80 -8.45
CA LEU A 121 0.70 -2.02 -7.28
C LEU A 121 0.62 -2.88 -6.01
N ALA A 122 -0.03 -4.05 -6.10
CA ALA A 122 -0.15 -4.97 -4.96
C ALA A 122 1.22 -5.49 -4.51
N ASP A 123 2.10 -5.87 -5.44
CA ASP A 123 3.46 -6.32 -5.12
C ASP A 123 4.26 -5.21 -4.44
N ALA A 124 4.11 -3.95 -4.87
CA ALA A 124 4.80 -2.80 -4.29
C ALA A 124 4.30 -2.47 -2.87
N ASP A 125 3.00 -2.51 -2.65
CA ASP A 125 2.38 -2.22 -1.36
C ASP A 125 2.72 -3.30 -0.32
N LEU A 126 2.65 -4.57 -0.72
CA LEU A 126 2.96 -5.71 0.13
C LEU A 126 4.47 -6.01 0.25
N ALA A 127 5.36 -5.28 -0.43
CA ALA A 127 6.80 -5.55 -0.45
C ALA A 127 7.44 -5.58 0.94
N ILE A 128 6.92 -4.81 1.91
CA ILE A 128 7.38 -4.82 3.29
C ILE A 128 7.25 -6.19 3.95
N LEU A 129 6.27 -6.97 3.57
CA LEU A 129 6.08 -8.33 4.11
C LEU A 129 7.25 -9.25 3.78
N ALA A 130 7.94 -8.99 2.65
CA ALA A 130 9.11 -9.74 2.19
C ALA A 130 10.44 -9.14 2.66
N SER A 131 10.45 -8.15 3.56
CA SER A 131 11.68 -7.57 4.11
C SER A 131 12.41 -8.52 5.05
N GLU A 132 13.66 -8.18 5.39
CA GLU A 132 14.41 -8.87 6.44
C GLU A 132 13.67 -8.80 7.78
N ALA A 133 13.85 -9.79 8.64
CA ALA A 133 13.08 -9.95 9.89
C ALA A 133 13.13 -8.70 10.80
N ALA A 134 14.26 -7.99 10.83
CA ALA A 134 14.41 -6.77 11.62
C ALA A 134 13.55 -5.62 11.08
N ASP A 135 13.51 -5.43 9.76
CA ASP A 135 12.69 -4.40 9.10
C ASP A 135 11.21 -4.74 9.24
N TYR A 136 10.85 -6.02 9.09
CA TYR A 136 9.48 -6.49 9.31
C TYR A 136 9.03 -6.24 10.76
N ALA A 137 9.88 -6.51 11.75
CA ALA A 137 9.58 -6.22 13.14
C ALA A 137 9.35 -4.71 13.38
N GLY A 138 10.13 -3.86 12.72
CA GLY A 138 9.93 -2.41 12.73
C GLY A 138 8.57 -2.01 12.15
N TYR A 139 8.18 -2.61 11.02
CA TYR A 139 6.86 -2.44 10.43
C TYR A 139 5.73 -2.86 11.38
N ALA A 140 5.81 -4.06 11.96
CA ALA A 140 4.80 -4.56 12.89
C ALA A 140 4.65 -3.65 14.12
N ALA A 141 5.77 -3.15 14.68
CA ALA A 141 5.77 -2.20 15.77
C ALA A 141 5.14 -0.85 15.38
N ALA A 142 5.43 -0.34 14.19
CA ALA A 142 4.87 0.90 13.67
C ALA A 142 3.34 0.77 13.46
N VAL A 143 2.86 -0.33 12.89
CA VAL A 143 1.41 -0.60 12.77
C VAL A 143 0.77 -0.69 14.16
N ARG A 144 1.38 -1.39 15.14
CA ARG A 144 0.85 -1.42 16.52
C ARG A 144 0.74 -0.01 17.09
N ALA A 145 1.70 0.85 16.83
CA ALA A 145 1.71 2.23 17.33
C ALA A 145 0.62 3.11 16.66
N GLU A 146 0.26 2.88 15.40
CA GLU A 146 -0.89 3.54 14.74
C GLU A 146 -2.21 3.17 15.43
N TYR A 147 -2.33 1.93 15.88
CA TYR A 147 -3.50 1.42 16.59
C TYR A 147 -3.35 1.51 18.12
N ALA A 148 -2.54 2.45 18.64
CA ALA A 148 -2.28 2.57 20.07
C ALA A 148 -3.55 2.77 20.93
N ALA A 149 -4.58 3.38 20.38
CA ALA A 149 -5.87 3.56 21.05
C ALA A 149 -6.72 2.28 21.12
N VAL A 150 -6.39 1.23 20.34
CA VAL A 150 -7.09 -0.05 20.39
C VAL A 150 -6.46 -0.94 21.46
N PRO A 151 -7.24 -1.45 22.43
CA PRO A 151 -6.75 -2.35 23.46
C PRO A 151 -6.13 -3.62 22.88
N ASP A 152 -5.13 -4.21 23.56
CA ASP A 152 -4.38 -5.36 23.04
C ASP A 152 -5.24 -6.61 22.83
N ASP A 153 -6.24 -6.84 23.67
CA ASP A 153 -7.18 -7.94 23.56
C ASP A 153 -8.09 -7.86 22.32
N VAL A 154 -8.26 -6.66 21.75
CA VAL A 154 -8.97 -6.41 20.49
C VAL A 154 -7.99 -6.37 19.31
N PHE A 155 -6.87 -5.65 19.46
CA PHE A 155 -5.87 -5.50 18.40
C PHE A 155 -5.27 -6.85 17.99
N ARG A 156 -4.79 -7.65 18.93
CA ARG A 156 -4.06 -8.89 18.63
C ARG A 156 -4.87 -9.89 17.79
N PRO A 157 -6.10 -10.27 18.15
CA PRO A 157 -6.90 -11.16 17.30
C PRO A 157 -7.30 -10.51 15.96
N GLY A 158 -7.59 -9.22 15.94
CA GLY A 158 -7.92 -8.49 14.71
C GLY A 158 -6.74 -8.45 13.75
N ARG A 159 -5.55 -8.10 14.23
CA ARG A 159 -4.31 -8.11 13.43
C ARG A 159 -3.99 -9.51 12.92
N ALA A 160 -4.06 -10.54 13.78
CA ALA A 160 -3.83 -11.92 13.38
C ALA A 160 -4.80 -12.38 12.28
N ALA A 161 -6.07 -11.94 12.31
CA ALA A 161 -7.05 -12.26 11.27
C ALA A 161 -6.68 -11.60 9.92
N ILE A 162 -6.20 -10.35 9.92
CA ILE A 162 -5.73 -9.67 8.71
C ILE A 162 -4.50 -10.39 8.14
N LEU A 163 -3.51 -10.72 8.96
CA LEU A 163 -2.30 -11.41 8.53
C LEU A 163 -2.60 -12.79 7.94
N ARG A 164 -3.57 -13.53 8.51
CA ARG A 164 -4.03 -14.81 7.95
C ARG A 164 -4.65 -14.62 6.57
N LYS A 165 -5.49 -13.62 6.37
CA LYS A 165 -6.07 -13.33 5.04
C LYS A 165 -4.98 -13.08 4.01
N LEU A 166 -3.91 -12.34 4.37
CA LEU A 166 -2.77 -12.12 3.48
C LEU A 166 -1.99 -13.42 3.22
N ALA A 167 -1.73 -14.22 4.26
CA ALA A 167 -1.04 -15.50 4.11
C ALA A 167 -1.81 -16.52 3.25
N ASP A 168 -3.15 -16.44 3.27
CA ASP A 168 -4.07 -17.31 2.52
C ASP A 168 -4.29 -16.84 1.06
N LEU A 169 -3.75 -15.67 0.66
CA LEU A 169 -3.81 -15.26 -0.74
C LEU A 169 -3.16 -16.33 -1.64
N PRO A 170 -3.81 -16.75 -2.73
CA PRO A 170 -3.26 -17.73 -3.65
C PRO A 170 -1.89 -17.33 -4.19
N GLU A 171 -1.75 -16.05 -4.53
CA GLU A 171 -0.51 -15.43 -4.97
C GLU A 171 -0.30 -14.14 -4.17
N LEU A 172 0.66 -14.16 -3.23
CA LEU A 172 0.98 -12.99 -2.41
C LEU A 172 1.76 -11.95 -3.23
N PHE A 173 2.70 -12.41 -4.08
CA PHE A 173 3.38 -11.59 -5.08
C PHE A 173 3.19 -12.22 -6.46
N ARG A 174 3.01 -11.39 -7.47
CA ARG A 174 2.49 -11.84 -8.78
C ARG A 174 3.42 -11.57 -9.93
N ILE A 175 3.98 -10.35 -10.03
CA ILE A 175 4.63 -9.89 -11.25
C ILE A 175 6.13 -9.62 -11.07
N VAL A 176 6.60 -9.28 -9.87
CA VAL A 176 8.03 -9.04 -9.64
C VAL A 176 8.86 -10.30 -9.88
N PRO A 177 10.06 -10.20 -10.51
CA PRO A 177 10.89 -11.38 -10.83
C PRO A 177 11.23 -12.25 -9.62
N ALA A 178 11.46 -11.63 -8.46
CA ALA A 178 11.81 -12.33 -7.21
C ALA A 178 10.58 -12.85 -6.43
N ARG A 179 9.37 -12.92 -7.04
CA ARG A 179 8.12 -13.24 -6.33
C ARG A 179 8.14 -14.52 -5.50
N ALA A 180 8.86 -15.54 -5.95
CA ALA A 180 8.95 -16.80 -5.20
C ALA A 180 9.74 -16.63 -3.89
N GLU A 181 10.87 -15.94 -3.94
CA GLU A 181 11.68 -15.61 -2.76
C GLU A 181 10.92 -14.66 -1.82
N TRP A 182 10.29 -13.62 -2.38
CA TRP A 182 9.48 -12.68 -1.61
C TRP A 182 8.31 -13.39 -0.91
N THR A 183 7.61 -14.28 -1.59
CA THR A 183 6.51 -15.07 -1.01
C THR A 183 6.99 -15.94 0.15
N ALA A 184 8.13 -16.62 0.00
CA ALA A 184 8.68 -17.46 1.05
C ALA A 184 9.03 -16.65 2.30
N ARG A 185 9.71 -15.51 2.12
CA ARG A 185 10.10 -14.62 3.22
C ARG A 185 8.89 -13.98 3.89
N ALA A 186 7.94 -13.47 3.09
CA ALA A 186 6.71 -12.88 3.62
C ALA A 186 5.90 -13.87 4.45
N ARG A 187 5.73 -15.11 3.99
CA ARG A 187 5.03 -16.14 4.76
C ARG A 187 5.71 -16.43 6.09
N ALA A 188 7.03 -16.55 6.12
CA ALA A 188 7.79 -16.72 7.36
C ALA A 188 7.59 -15.56 8.34
N ASN A 189 7.60 -14.31 7.85
CA ASN A 189 7.35 -13.12 8.65
C ASN A 189 5.91 -13.09 9.19
N LEU A 190 4.92 -13.36 8.34
CA LEU A 190 3.50 -13.41 8.71
C LEU A 190 3.24 -14.48 9.77
N GLU A 191 3.76 -15.69 9.60
CA GLU A 191 3.63 -16.79 10.55
C GLU A 191 4.24 -16.45 11.91
N SER A 192 5.43 -15.84 11.90
CA SER A 192 6.12 -15.38 13.12
C SER A 192 5.30 -14.32 13.89
N GLU A 193 4.77 -13.31 13.19
CA GLU A 193 3.93 -12.27 13.82
C GLU A 193 2.63 -12.89 14.36
N ILE A 194 1.94 -13.73 13.59
CA ILE A 194 0.71 -14.42 14.01
C ILE A 194 0.97 -15.23 15.30
N ALA A 195 2.05 -16.03 15.33
CA ALA A 195 2.41 -16.80 16.50
C ALA A 195 2.65 -15.91 17.74
N SER A 196 3.36 -14.80 17.57
CA SER A 196 3.59 -13.80 18.63
C SER A 196 2.29 -13.15 19.13
N LEU A 197 1.40 -12.77 18.22
CA LEU A 197 0.11 -12.14 18.55
C LEU A 197 -0.80 -13.09 19.34
N LEU A 198 -0.77 -14.38 19.05
CA LEU A 198 -1.64 -15.37 19.68
C LEU A 198 -1.01 -16.04 20.90
N GLY A 199 0.22 -15.64 21.27
CA GLY A 199 0.92 -16.19 22.44
C GLY A 199 1.42 -17.62 22.26
N ALA A 200 1.50 -18.13 21.04
CA ALA A 200 2.20 -19.37 20.75
C ALA A 200 3.71 -19.14 20.94
N ARG A 201 4.31 -19.81 21.93
CA ARG A 201 5.75 -19.81 22.20
C ARG A 201 6.44 -20.87 21.34
#